data_0fc2f686eeb53aae17532dbf7df9e1d2
#
_entry.id   0fc2f686eeb53aae17532dbf7df9e1d2
#
_cell.length_a   1.000
_cell.length_b   1.000
_cell.length_c   1.000
_cell.angle_alpha   90.00
_cell.angle_beta   90.00
_cell.angle_gamma   90.00
#
_symmetry.space_group_name_H-M   'P 1'
#
loop_
_entity.id
_entity.type
_entity.pdbx_description
1 polymer ?
#
loop_
_entity_poly.entity_id
_entity_poly.type
_entity_poly.pdbx_seq_one_letter_code
_entity_poly.pdbx_strand_id
1 'polypeptide(L)'
;KTLVRHIVQYYGDTCTSDILRDVLYDILDTPVSPELLPTDESGTEMTQKTEDLVGPYELHDFFLYYGIRWGFEPSKVKRLAKYAFEGDYPDEVIDKWLKTFYRRFFSQQFKRSCLPDGAKIGSVTLSPRGDWRMPSDAVAKLWLEDIDK
;
A
#
# COMPACT_ATOMS: atom_id res chain seq x y z
N LYS A 1 3.89 2.18 -2.38
CA LYS A 1 3.85 3.66 -2.51
C LYS A 1 5.05 4.34 -1.88
N THR A 2 5.61 3.80 -0.80
CA THR A 2 6.78 4.34 -0.09
C THR A 2 7.98 4.48 -1.02
N LEU A 3 8.30 3.44 -1.79
CA LEU A 3 9.40 3.50 -2.77
C LEU A 3 9.21 4.61 -3.81
N VAL A 4 7.98 4.83 -4.29
CA VAL A 4 7.68 5.91 -5.25
C VAL A 4 7.92 7.28 -4.62
N ARG A 5 7.54 7.49 -3.36
CA ARG A 5 7.82 8.74 -2.63
C ARG A 5 9.33 9.00 -2.54
N HIS A 6 10.14 8.01 -2.20
CA HIS A 6 11.60 8.14 -2.18
C HIS A 6 12.20 8.47 -3.55
N ILE A 7 11.65 7.92 -4.64
CA ILE A 7 12.09 8.26 -6.00
C ILE A 7 11.77 9.72 -6.32
N VAL A 8 10.55 10.19 -6.01
CA VAL A 8 10.17 11.60 -6.23
C VAL A 8 11.05 12.52 -5.41
N GLN A 9 11.32 12.20 -4.14
CA GLN A 9 12.23 12.95 -3.28
C GLN A 9 13.64 13.02 -3.87
N TYR A 10 14.19 11.89 -4.30
CA TYR A 10 15.51 11.82 -4.93
C TYR A 10 15.61 12.75 -6.15
N TYR A 11 14.58 12.76 -7.00
CA TYR A 11 14.55 13.69 -8.14
C TYR A 11 14.44 15.14 -7.69
N GLY A 12 13.69 15.47 -6.66
CA GLY A 12 13.63 16.79 -6.06
C GLY A 12 14.99 17.25 -5.54
N ASP A 13 15.71 16.35 -4.84
CA ASP A 13 17.04 16.64 -4.28
C ASP A 13 18.12 16.85 -5.35
N THR A 14 18.02 16.17 -6.48
CA THR A 14 19.06 16.12 -7.50
C THR A 14 18.77 16.98 -8.74
N CYS A 15 17.55 17.48 -8.92
CA CYS A 15 17.21 18.31 -10.06
C CYS A 15 17.89 19.69 -9.99
N THR A 16 18.20 20.25 -11.16
CA THR A 16 18.85 21.57 -11.30
C THR A 16 17.87 22.74 -11.37
N SER A 17 16.58 22.47 -11.50
CA SER A 17 15.53 23.49 -11.62
C SER A 17 14.82 23.67 -10.28
N ASP A 18 14.86 24.86 -9.72
CA ASP A 18 14.18 25.19 -8.48
C ASP A 18 12.65 25.03 -8.61
N ILE A 19 12.08 25.45 -9.75
CA ILE A 19 10.64 25.30 -10.02
C ILE A 19 10.24 23.81 -10.00
N LEU A 20 11.05 22.95 -10.62
CA LEU A 20 10.76 21.51 -10.63
C LEU A 20 10.88 20.91 -9.22
N ARG A 21 11.88 21.35 -8.45
CA ARG A 21 12.05 20.93 -7.05
C ARG A 21 10.81 21.26 -6.23
N ASP A 22 10.35 22.51 -6.29
CA ASP A 22 9.19 22.96 -5.54
C ASP A 22 7.93 22.14 -5.88
N VAL A 23 7.70 21.90 -7.17
CA VAL A 23 6.57 21.05 -7.63
C VAL A 23 6.67 19.60 -7.11
N LEU A 24 7.87 19.01 -7.13
CA LEU A 24 8.07 17.64 -6.63
C LEU A 24 7.85 17.52 -5.12
N TYR A 25 8.28 18.53 -4.35
CA TYR A 25 8.01 18.56 -2.92
C TYR A 25 6.54 18.83 -2.60
N ASP A 26 5.86 19.70 -3.35
CA ASP A 26 4.41 19.91 -3.22
C ASP A 26 3.62 18.60 -3.47
N ILE A 27 4.03 17.82 -4.47
CA ILE A 27 3.47 16.48 -4.70
C ILE A 27 3.69 15.55 -3.49
N LEU A 28 4.86 15.58 -2.85
CA LEU A 28 5.15 14.77 -1.68
C LEU A 28 4.32 15.17 -0.46
N ASP A 29 4.03 16.46 -0.31
CA ASP A 29 3.24 17.00 0.79
C ASP A 29 1.73 16.84 0.59
N THR A 30 1.31 16.60 -0.67
CA THR A 30 -0.11 16.38 -0.99
C THR A 30 -0.59 15.05 -0.40
N PRO A 31 -1.63 15.04 0.45
CA PRO A 31 -2.19 13.82 1.01
C PRO A 31 -2.79 12.91 -0.07
N VAL A 32 -2.53 11.61 0.03
CA VAL A 32 -3.16 10.63 -0.86
C VAL A 32 -4.60 10.42 -0.43
N SER A 33 -5.54 10.79 -1.29
CA SER A 33 -6.98 10.69 -1.06
C SER A 33 -7.70 10.07 -2.26
N PRO A 34 -8.90 9.50 -2.06
CA PRO A 34 -9.73 9.05 -3.18
C PRO A 34 -10.29 10.25 -3.96
N GLU A 35 -9.96 10.34 -5.25
CA GLU A 35 -10.35 11.46 -6.13
C GLU A 35 -11.87 11.64 -6.33
N LEU A 36 -12.65 10.60 -6.04
CA LEU A 36 -14.09 10.56 -6.30
C LEU A 36 -14.97 10.83 -5.06
N LEU A 37 -14.35 11.13 -3.91
CA LEU A 37 -15.14 11.51 -2.74
C LEU A 37 -15.48 13.01 -2.80
N PRO A 38 -16.71 13.38 -2.39
CA PRO A 38 -17.06 14.78 -2.24
C PRO A 38 -16.09 15.48 -1.27
N THR A 39 -15.72 16.70 -1.60
CA THR A 39 -15.08 17.61 -0.65
C THR A 39 -16.08 18.02 0.44
N ASP A 40 -15.60 18.63 1.51
CA ASP A 40 -16.48 19.27 2.49
C ASP A 40 -17.38 20.35 1.86
N GLU A 41 -18.34 20.89 2.61
CA GLU A 41 -19.26 21.93 2.14
C GLU A 41 -18.54 23.20 1.66
N SER A 42 -17.30 23.42 2.10
CA SER A 42 -16.45 24.54 1.65
C SER A 42 -15.70 24.25 0.34
N GLY A 43 -15.67 23.00 -0.12
CA GLY A 43 -14.95 22.56 -1.33
C GLY A 43 -13.42 22.56 -1.18
N THR A 44 -12.90 22.75 0.04
CA THR A 44 -11.48 23.05 0.27
C THR A 44 -10.72 21.86 0.89
N GLU A 45 -11.39 21.00 1.65
CA GLU A 45 -10.73 19.88 2.31
C GLU A 45 -11.31 18.52 1.89
N MET A 46 -10.45 17.55 1.67
CA MET A 46 -10.85 16.18 1.44
C MET A 46 -11.21 15.51 2.78
N THR A 47 -12.45 15.05 2.88
CA THR A 47 -13.00 14.47 4.12
C THR A 47 -12.39 13.12 4.51
N GLN A 48 -11.64 12.47 3.63
CA GLN A 48 -11.11 11.13 3.88
C GLN A 48 -9.71 10.90 3.30
N LYS A 49 -8.78 10.50 4.15
CA LYS A 49 -7.46 10.03 3.72
C LYS A 49 -7.51 8.53 3.42
N THR A 50 -6.80 8.10 2.39
CA THR A 50 -6.76 6.67 2.01
C THR A 50 -6.17 5.81 3.13
N GLU A 51 -5.18 6.32 3.87
CA GLU A 51 -4.56 5.59 5.00
C GLU A 51 -5.52 5.32 6.15
N ASP A 52 -6.55 6.15 6.36
CA ASP A 52 -7.58 5.90 7.37
C ASP A 52 -8.40 4.63 7.07
N LEU A 53 -8.50 4.28 5.77
CA LEU A 53 -9.25 3.11 5.31
C LEU A 53 -8.42 1.85 5.18
N VAL A 54 -7.15 1.99 4.82
CA VAL A 54 -6.31 0.84 4.47
C VAL A 54 -5.16 0.64 5.46
N GLY A 55 -4.81 1.65 6.25
CA GLY A 55 -3.67 1.67 7.14
C GLY A 55 -2.41 2.29 6.53
N PRO A 56 -1.36 2.45 7.34
CA PRO A 56 -0.10 3.02 6.92
C PRO A 56 0.52 2.28 5.72
N TYR A 57 0.99 3.03 4.74
CA TYR A 57 1.56 2.44 3.52
C TYR A 57 2.83 1.64 3.76
N GLU A 58 3.61 1.98 4.77
CA GLU A 58 4.82 1.22 5.12
C GLU A 58 4.50 -0.20 5.59
N LEU A 59 3.42 -0.39 6.36
CA LEU A 59 2.93 -1.73 6.72
C LEU A 59 2.48 -2.50 5.48
N HIS A 60 1.77 -1.84 4.54
CA HIS A 60 1.36 -2.47 3.29
C HIS A 60 2.55 -2.89 2.42
N ASP A 61 3.57 -2.04 2.31
CA ASP A 61 4.76 -2.34 1.53
C ASP A 61 5.53 -3.52 2.16
N PHE A 62 5.58 -3.59 3.49
CA PHE A 62 6.14 -4.72 4.23
C PHE A 62 5.36 -6.03 3.95
N PHE A 63 4.03 -5.98 4.05
CA PHE A 63 3.18 -7.15 3.79
C PHE A 63 3.27 -7.63 2.34
N LEU A 64 3.30 -6.70 1.38
CA LEU A 64 3.53 -7.01 -0.04
C LEU A 64 4.88 -7.68 -0.26
N TYR A 65 5.93 -7.18 0.35
CA TYR A 65 7.27 -7.71 0.17
C TYR A 65 7.38 -9.13 0.73
N TYR A 66 7.02 -9.32 1.99
CA TYR A 66 7.18 -10.63 2.64
C TYR A 66 6.08 -11.62 2.27
N GLY A 67 4.83 -11.20 2.19
CA GLY A 67 3.70 -12.07 1.87
C GLY A 67 3.62 -12.41 0.38
N ILE A 68 3.82 -11.43 -0.50
CA ILE A 68 3.61 -11.63 -1.93
C ILE A 68 4.92 -11.94 -2.67
N ARG A 69 5.99 -11.18 -2.41
CA ARG A 69 7.28 -11.39 -3.11
C ARG A 69 8.00 -12.64 -2.61
N TRP A 70 8.02 -12.87 -1.29
CA TRP A 70 8.68 -14.02 -0.69
C TRP A 70 7.76 -15.22 -0.42
N GLY A 71 6.44 -15.03 -0.50
CA GLY A 71 5.46 -16.09 -0.27
C GLY A 71 5.43 -16.62 1.16
N PHE A 72 5.75 -15.77 2.14
CA PHE A 72 5.68 -16.17 3.54
C PHE A 72 4.22 -16.29 3.99
N GLU A 73 3.96 -17.28 4.85
CA GLU A 73 2.66 -17.46 5.48
C GLU A 73 2.27 -16.24 6.31
N PRO A 74 0.98 -15.89 6.38
CA PRO A 74 0.50 -14.72 7.10
C PRO A 74 0.94 -14.64 8.56
N SER A 75 0.94 -15.77 9.28
CA SER A 75 1.43 -15.86 10.66
C SER A 75 2.92 -15.52 10.77
N LYS A 76 3.74 -15.90 9.78
CA LYS A 76 5.14 -15.51 9.72
C LYS A 76 5.31 -14.03 9.40
N VAL A 77 4.53 -13.50 8.46
CA VAL A 77 4.53 -12.06 8.13
C VAL A 77 4.17 -11.23 9.37
N LYS A 78 3.14 -11.68 10.13
CA LYS A 78 2.75 -11.06 11.40
C LYS A 78 3.92 -10.95 12.38
N ARG A 79 4.60 -12.07 12.65
CA ARG A 79 5.74 -12.09 13.59
C ARG A 79 6.88 -11.17 13.13
N LEU A 80 7.21 -11.19 11.85
CA LEU A 80 8.25 -10.32 11.29
C LEU A 80 7.87 -8.85 11.35
N ALA A 81 6.59 -8.51 11.11
CA ALA A 81 6.11 -7.13 11.20
C ALA A 81 6.16 -6.62 12.64
N LYS A 82 5.71 -7.41 13.62
CA LYS A 82 5.79 -7.05 15.05
C LYS A 82 7.22 -6.80 15.50
N TYR A 83 8.17 -7.58 15.00
CA TYR A 83 9.59 -7.36 15.30
C TYR A 83 10.16 -6.11 14.59
N ALA A 84 9.81 -5.92 13.30
CA ALA A 84 10.38 -4.84 12.49
C ALA A 84 9.84 -3.46 12.88
N PHE A 85 8.62 -3.39 13.41
CA PHE A 85 7.95 -2.15 13.81
C PHE A 85 7.75 -2.05 15.34
N GLU A 86 8.60 -2.75 16.09
CA GLU A 86 8.61 -2.66 17.55
C GLU A 86 8.87 -1.20 17.99
N GLY A 87 7.94 -0.65 18.75
CA GLY A 87 7.99 0.74 19.20
C GLY A 87 7.32 1.75 18.27
N ASP A 88 7.09 1.42 16.98
CA ASP A 88 6.40 2.29 16.02
C ASP A 88 4.89 2.04 16.02
N TYR A 89 4.49 0.76 16.08
CA TYR A 89 3.08 0.35 16.07
C TYR A 89 2.77 -0.67 17.16
N PRO A 90 1.65 -0.51 17.89
CA PRO A 90 1.14 -1.56 18.77
C PRO A 90 0.81 -2.84 17.98
N ASP A 91 0.99 -3.99 18.63
CA ASP A 91 0.73 -5.31 18.04
C ASP A 91 -0.67 -5.45 17.44
N GLU A 92 -1.68 -4.91 18.13
CA GLU A 92 -3.08 -4.95 17.70
C GLU A 92 -3.32 -4.14 16.41
N VAL A 93 -2.55 -3.07 16.22
CA VAL A 93 -2.60 -2.24 15.00
C VAL A 93 -2.03 -3.01 13.83
N ILE A 94 -0.89 -3.70 14.03
CA ILE A 94 -0.28 -4.56 13.00
C ILE A 94 -1.25 -5.68 12.62
N ASP A 95 -1.83 -6.37 13.60
CA ASP A 95 -2.79 -7.47 13.38
C ASP A 95 -4.03 -6.99 12.62
N LYS A 96 -4.59 -5.83 12.98
CA LYS A 96 -5.72 -5.20 12.29
C LYS A 96 -5.42 -4.94 10.82
N TRP A 97 -4.28 -4.32 10.54
CA TRP A 97 -3.94 -3.92 9.17
C TRP A 97 -3.49 -5.10 8.32
N LEU A 98 -2.86 -6.12 8.89
CA LEU A 98 -2.54 -7.35 8.19
C LEU A 98 -3.82 -8.11 7.76
N LYS A 99 -4.81 -8.21 8.64
CA LYS A 99 -6.13 -8.78 8.31
C LYS A 99 -6.84 -7.96 7.22
N THR A 100 -6.79 -6.64 7.34
CA THR A 100 -7.36 -5.74 6.32
C THR A 100 -6.65 -5.89 4.99
N PHE A 101 -5.33 -5.98 4.99
CA PHE A 101 -4.52 -6.22 3.80
C PHE A 101 -4.94 -7.49 3.07
N TYR A 102 -4.95 -8.65 3.72
CA TYR A 102 -5.31 -9.91 3.06
C TYR A 102 -6.77 -9.92 2.60
N ARG A 103 -7.70 -9.41 3.41
CA ARG A 103 -9.12 -9.31 3.00
C ARG A 103 -9.25 -8.49 1.71
N ARG A 104 -8.61 -7.33 1.65
CA ARG A 104 -8.66 -6.46 0.46
C ARG A 104 -7.84 -7.02 -0.71
N PHE A 105 -6.73 -7.67 -0.46
CA PHE A 105 -5.91 -8.31 -1.49
C PHE A 105 -6.73 -9.30 -2.31
N PHE A 106 -7.55 -10.11 -1.68
CA PHE A 106 -8.45 -11.04 -2.37
C PHE A 106 -9.68 -10.35 -2.93
N SER A 107 -10.43 -9.59 -2.15
CA SER A 107 -11.71 -9.00 -2.57
C SER A 107 -11.57 -7.93 -3.65
N GLN A 108 -10.42 -7.30 -3.78
CA GLN A 108 -10.15 -6.25 -4.78
C GLN A 108 -9.38 -6.75 -6.01
N GLN A 109 -9.31 -8.06 -6.22
CA GLN A 109 -8.64 -8.64 -7.39
C GLN A 109 -9.19 -8.12 -8.72
N PHE A 110 -10.49 -7.95 -8.83
CA PHE A 110 -11.12 -7.43 -10.04
C PHE A 110 -10.60 -6.04 -10.45
N LYS A 111 -10.28 -5.18 -9.50
CA LYS A 111 -9.71 -3.85 -9.78
C LYS A 111 -8.34 -3.95 -10.44
N ARG A 112 -7.51 -4.90 -10.02
CA ARG A 112 -6.19 -5.10 -10.61
C ARG A 112 -6.29 -5.57 -12.07
N SER A 113 -7.28 -6.39 -12.37
CA SER A 113 -7.52 -6.86 -13.73
C SER A 113 -7.93 -5.75 -14.70
N CYS A 114 -8.52 -4.67 -14.19
CA CYS A 114 -8.98 -3.52 -14.96
C CYS A 114 -7.92 -2.41 -15.11
N LEU A 115 -6.79 -2.49 -14.40
CA LEU A 115 -5.74 -1.48 -14.48
C LEU A 115 -5.06 -1.48 -15.85
N PRO A 116 -4.71 -0.31 -16.39
CA PRO A 116 -3.88 -0.20 -17.59
C PRO A 116 -2.45 -0.73 -17.32
N ASP A 117 -1.72 -0.97 -18.39
CA ASP A 117 -0.31 -1.31 -18.29
C ASP A 117 0.48 -0.11 -17.74
N GLY A 118 1.43 -0.42 -16.87
CA GLY A 118 2.29 0.59 -16.23
C GLY A 118 3.69 0.05 -15.97
N ALA A 119 4.59 0.97 -15.67
CA ALA A 119 5.96 0.62 -15.31
C ALA A 119 6.01 -0.14 -13.99
N LYS A 120 6.83 -1.19 -13.93
CA LYS A 120 7.15 -1.89 -12.70
C LYS A 120 8.18 -1.08 -11.91
N ILE A 121 7.81 -0.65 -10.71
CA ILE A 121 8.70 0.03 -9.77
C ILE A 121 9.10 -0.94 -8.66
N GLY A 122 10.40 -1.23 -8.56
CA GLY A 122 10.92 -2.18 -7.57
C GLY A 122 10.68 -3.65 -7.93
N SER A 123 10.74 -4.52 -6.93
CA SER A 123 10.71 -5.98 -7.09
C SER A 123 9.33 -6.60 -6.94
N VAL A 124 8.31 -5.84 -6.54
CA VAL A 124 6.94 -6.31 -6.33
C VAL A 124 6.00 -5.64 -7.32
N THR A 125 5.18 -6.43 -8.01
CA THR A 125 4.03 -5.92 -8.76
C THR A 125 2.82 -6.82 -8.56
N LEU A 126 1.64 -6.23 -8.61
CA LEU A 126 0.36 -6.94 -8.54
C LEU A 126 -0.36 -7.00 -9.89
N SER A 127 0.34 -6.64 -10.97
CA SER A 127 -0.22 -6.70 -12.31
C SER A 127 -0.52 -8.14 -12.72
N PRO A 128 -1.75 -8.46 -13.14
CA PRO A 128 -2.12 -9.79 -13.63
C PRO A 128 -1.49 -10.11 -15.00
N ARG A 129 -0.95 -9.11 -15.69
CA ARG A 129 -0.23 -9.27 -16.97
C ARG A 129 1.24 -9.61 -16.77
N GLY A 130 1.74 -9.50 -15.55
CA GLY A 130 3.14 -9.77 -15.18
C GLY A 130 3.24 -10.78 -14.05
N ASP A 131 3.54 -10.31 -12.86
CA ASP A 131 4.02 -11.13 -11.75
C ASP A 131 2.90 -11.83 -10.97
N TRP A 132 1.65 -11.31 -10.99
CA TRP A 132 0.61 -11.83 -10.11
C TRP A 132 -0.70 -12.12 -10.82
N ARG A 133 -0.98 -13.41 -11.00
CA ARG A 133 -2.25 -13.90 -11.53
C ARG A 133 -2.96 -14.74 -10.47
N MET A 134 -4.24 -14.48 -10.26
CA MET A 134 -5.08 -15.28 -9.38
C MET A 134 -6.54 -15.22 -9.84
N PRO A 135 -7.37 -16.22 -9.52
CA PRO A 135 -8.81 -16.18 -9.79
C PRO A 135 -9.47 -15.02 -9.10
N SER A 136 -10.44 -14.38 -9.76
CA SER A 136 -11.17 -13.24 -9.18
C SER A 136 -12.09 -13.63 -8.02
N ASP A 137 -12.46 -14.89 -7.93
CA ASP A 137 -13.31 -15.50 -6.91
C ASP A 137 -12.52 -16.18 -5.77
N ALA A 138 -11.18 -16.06 -5.77
CA ALA A 138 -10.36 -16.57 -4.67
C ALA A 138 -10.73 -15.88 -3.36
N VAL A 139 -10.77 -16.67 -2.27
CA VAL A 139 -11.19 -16.22 -0.95
C VAL A 139 -10.03 -16.16 0.04
N ALA A 140 -10.08 -15.19 0.96
CA ALA A 140 -9.03 -14.95 1.95
C ALA A 140 -9.08 -15.88 3.18
N LYS A 141 -10.05 -16.79 3.29
CA LYS A 141 -10.37 -17.50 4.52
C LYS A 141 -9.16 -18.14 5.18
N LEU A 142 -8.40 -18.97 4.46
CA LEU A 142 -7.23 -19.66 5.00
C LEU A 142 -6.13 -18.71 5.48
N TRP A 143 -5.93 -17.60 4.77
CA TRP A 143 -4.95 -16.57 5.17
C TRP A 143 -5.36 -15.84 6.44
N LEU A 144 -6.65 -15.54 6.59
CA LEU A 144 -7.18 -14.90 7.80
C LEU A 144 -7.12 -15.85 9.01
N GLU A 145 -7.45 -17.13 8.83
CA GLU A 145 -7.33 -18.14 9.87
C GLU A 145 -5.87 -18.37 10.32
N ASP A 146 -4.91 -18.23 9.40
CA ASP A 146 -3.49 -18.37 9.73
C ASP A 146 -2.96 -17.18 10.56
N ILE A 147 -3.48 -15.96 10.35
CA ILE A 147 -3.13 -14.79 11.18
C ILE A 147 -3.55 -15.00 12.65
N ASP A 148 -4.63 -15.72 12.90
CA ASP A 148 -5.18 -15.93 14.23
C ASP A 148 -4.45 -17.04 15.03
N LYS A 149 -3.47 -17.72 14.42
CA LYS A 149 -2.55 -18.63 15.10
C LYS A 149 -1.44 -17.86 15.82
#